data_edbfa0f37303cea2f5a3562f9d1c4ebc
#
_entry.id   edbfa0f37303cea2f5a3562f9d1c4ebc
#
_cell.length_a   1.000
_cell.length_b   1.000
_cell.length_c   1.000
_cell.angle_alpha   90.00
_cell.angle_beta   90.00
_cell.angle_gamma   90.00
#
_symmetry.space_group_name_H-M   'P 1'
#
loop_
_entity.id
_entity.type
_entity.pdbx_description
1 polymer ?
#
loop_
_entity_poly.entity_id
_entity_poly.type
_entity_poly.pdbx_seq_one_letter_code
_entity_poly.pdbx_strand_id
1 'polypeptide(L)'
;MESSSRRTFLKGTAASLLLFHSPWALAKKSARSPKVVWVVLRGALDGMHTVIPSFDPMLATHRPSLSKAAKGSTLKLDQGYLLHSALPNLHQWYKNKQLTTVVAVGTGYGSRSHFDGQDYLEWGGENKESGWLARALEMQHSSAIAVAQSTPLSLQGTEKVTSWYPSRLKDSSEDTYRSILSLYDTDPALQTAFKQGIELKMTTTMEGMGKQRGQFVSLAQSCGRLLKGSEGADCGMLELGGWDTHNNQEPRLKRQFAQLDKGLVALKEELGEEWDDTLVIIATEFGRTVRQNGTQGTDHGTASVLLFAGGRLPQGGKVLGEWPGLKENQLYQGRDLKPTSNTFDWISQHLAYHWDTNVNTLNRAVRGA
;
A
#
# COMPACT_ATOMS: atom_id res chain seq x y z
N MET A 1 73.14 -10.15 1.66
CA MET A 1 71.87 -9.46 1.26
C MET A 1 71.36 -10.19 0.02
N GLU A 2 70.38 -11.10 0.27
CA GLU A 2 69.75 -11.87 -0.82
C GLU A 2 68.76 -11.01 -1.56
N SER A 3 68.92 -10.89 -2.88
CA SER A 3 68.01 -10.17 -3.73
C SER A 3 66.69 -10.95 -3.90
N SER A 4 65.64 -10.50 -3.28
CA SER A 4 64.28 -11.03 -3.46
C SER A 4 63.89 -10.91 -4.94
N SER A 5 63.66 -12.06 -5.58
CA SER A 5 63.34 -12.16 -7.00
C SER A 5 61.98 -11.45 -7.29
N ARG A 6 61.89 -10.71 -8.44
CA ARG A 6 60.61 -10.09 -8.94
C ARG A 6 59.46 -11.07 -8.99
N ARG A 7 59.72 -12.37 -9.16
CA ARG A 7 58.69 -13.43 -9.11
C ARG A 7 58.13 -13.64 -7.71
N THR A 8 58.92 -13.47 -6.64
CA THR A 8 58.46 -13.60 -5.25
C THR A 8 57.60 -12.38 -4.87
N PHE A 9 57.96 -11.18 -5.37
CA PHE A 9 57.17 -9.98 -5.17
C PHE A 9 55.81 -10.06 -5.87
N LEU A 10 55.75 -10.55 -7.12
CA LEU A 10 54.51 -10.73 -7.86
C LEU A 10 53.57 -11.82 -7.26
N LYS A 11 54.15 -12.85 -6.64
CA LYS A 11 53.38 -13.86 -5.92
C LYS A 11 52.81 -13.31 -4.59
N GLY A 12 53.54 -12.44 -3.92
CA GLY A 12 53.09 -11.76 -2.71
C GLY A 12 51.95 -10.76 -2.97
N THR A 13 52.05 -10.00 -4.07
CA THR A 13 51.00 -9.05 -4.46
C THR A 13 49.74 -9.73 -5.01
N ALA A 14 49.88 -10.87 -5.70
CA ALA A 14 48.70 -11.65 -6.13
C ALA A 14 47.96 -12.29 -4.93
N ALA A 15 48.71 -12.74 -3.92
CA ALA A 15 48.10 -13.28 -2.69
C ALA A 15 47.45 -12.19 -1.83
N SER A 16 48.02 -10.96 -1.79
CA SER A 16 47.40 -9.84 -1.08
C SER A 16 46.18 -9.27 -1.83
N LEU A 17 46.14 -9.28 -3.15
CA LEU A 17 44.93 -8.93 -3.92
C LEU A 17 43.81 -9.96 -3.75
N LEU A 18 44.12 -11.23 -3.50
CA LEU A 18 43.09 -12.25 -3.19
C LEU A 18 42.56 -12.14 -1.74
N LEU A 19 43.32 -11.53 -0.84
CA LEU A 19 42.91 -11.27 0.54
C LEU A 19 42.00 -10.03 0.67
N PHE A 20 42.04 -9.09 -0.29
CA PHE A 20 41.12 -7.94 -0.38
C PHE A 20 39.83 -8.27 -1.11
N HIS A 21 39.70 -9.39 -1.79
CA HIS A 21 38.44 -10.00 -2.17
C HIS A 21 37.97 -10.89 -1.02
N SER A 22 37.72 -10.26 0.13
CA SER A 22 37.06 -10.88 1.26
C SER A 22 35.78 -11.55 0.77
N PRO A 23 35.49 -12.82 1.16
CA PRO A 23 34.22 -13.45 0.90
C PRO A 23 33.03 -12.66 1.45
N TRP A 24 33.29 -11.65 2.27
CA TRP A 24 32.31 -10.68 2.76
C TRP A 24 31.82 -9.69 1.70
N ALA A 25 32.59 -9.45 0.63
CA ALA A 25 32.10 -8.67 -0.51
C ALA A 25 31.21 -9.52 -1.46
N LEU A 26 31.28 -10.85 -1.33
CA LEU A 26 30.37 -11.83 -1.93
C LEU A 26 29.37 -12.36 -0.93
N ALA A 27 29.33 -11.84 0.30
CA ALA A 27 28.17 -12.01 1.19
C ALA A 27 27.00 -11.29 0.55
N LYS A 28 26.43 -11.98 -0.45
CA LYS A 28 25.03 -11.92 -0.86
C LYS A 28 24.28 -10.71 -0.30
N LYS A 29 24.00 -9.76 -1.13
CA LYS A 29 22.70 -9.13 -1.19
C LYS A 29 21.67 -10.22 -1.59
N SER A 30 21.51 -11.23 -0.76
CA SER A 30 20.60 -12.36 -0.88
C SER A 30 19.61 -12.39 0.28
N ALA A 31 19.47 -11.26 0.97
CA ALA A 31 18.24 -11.00 1.69
C ALA A 31 17.38 -10.19 0.71
N ARG A 32 16.28 -10.76 0.24
CA ARG A 32 15.23 -10.05 -0.49
C ARG A 32 14.93 -8.80 0.32
N SER A 33 14.99 -7.62 -0.31
CA SER A 33 14.61 -6.36 0.36
C SER A 33 13.13 -6.44 0.69
N PRO A 34 12.71 -6.23 1.95
CA PRO A 34 11.29 -6.27 2.31
C PRO A 34 10.53 -5.20 1.52
N LYS A 35 9.44 -5.61 0.87
CA LYS A 35 8.63 -4.73 0.03
C LYS A 35 7.41 -4.21 0.79
N VAL A 36 7.07 -2.95 0.55
CA VAL A 36 5.85 -2.34 1.09
C VAL A 36 4.95 -1.88 -0.05
N VAL A 37 3.65 -2.13 0.03
CA VAL A 37 2.68 -1.57 -0.91
C VAL A 37 1.64 -0.77 -0.12
N TRP A 38 1.56 0.52 -0.37
CA TRP A 38 0.55 1.42 0.18
C TRP A 38 -0.62 1.55 -0.80
N VAL A 39 -1.82 1.17 -0.37
CA VAL A 39 -3.05 1.24 -1.17
C VAL A 39 -4.04 2.19 -0.49
N VAL A 40 -4.32 3.31 -1.15
CA VAL A 40 -5.29 4.29 -0.67
C VAL A 40 -6.64 4.06 -1.34
N LEU A 41 -7.67 3.83 -0.54
CA LEU A 41 -9.05 3.69 -0.98
C LEU A 41 -9.75 5.05 -0.85
N ARG A 42 -9.75 5.84 -1.94
CA ARG A 42 -10.25 7.22 -1.92
C ARG A 42 -11.78 7.30 -1.98
N GLY A 43 -12.38 7.94 -1.00
CA GLY A 43 -13.83 8.17 -0.91
C GLY A 43 -14.50 7.55 0.31
N ALA A 44 -13.78 7.33 1.39
CA ALA A 44 -14.30 6.87 2.67
C ALA A 44 -14.95 5.46 2.59
N LEU A 45 -14.10 4.44 2.60
CA LEU A 45 -14.51 3.04 2.64
C LEU A 45 -15.47 2.78 3.80
N ASP A 46 -16.59 2.13 3.51
CA ASP A 46 -17.52 1.64 4.54
C ASP A 46 -16.98 0.40 5.26
N GLY A 47 -16.36 0.61 6.42
CA GLY A 47 -15.77 -0.46 7.22
C GLY A 47 -16.77 -1.51 7.66
N MET A 48 -17.99 -1.11 8.05
CA MET A 48 -19.05 -2.04 8.48
C MET A 48 -19.66 -2.84 7.32
N HIS A 49 -19.40 -2.43 6.08
CA HIS A 49 -19.79 -3.19 4.89
C HIS A 49 -18.64 -4.06 4.37
N THR A 50 -17.41 -3.74 4.75
CA THR A 50 -16.20 -4.52 4.44
C THR A 50 -16.02 -5.69 5.40
N VAL A 51 -15.90 -5.40 6.70
CA VAL A 51 -15.80 -6.35 7.81
C VAL A 51 -17.06 -6.20 8.65
N ILE A 52 -18.02 -7.07 8.42
CA ILE A 52 -19.40 -6.94 8.85
C ILE A 52 -19.54 -7.48 10.27
N PRO A 53 -19.93 -6.66 11.26
CA PRO A 53 -20.17 -7.10 12.63
C PRO A 53 -21.53 -7.80 12.75
N SER A 54 -21.64 -9.02 12.21
CA SER A 54 -22.92 -9.73 12.10
C SER A 54 -23.51 -10.15 13.44
N PHE A 55 -22.71 -10.12 14.50
CA PHE A 55 -23.11 -10.38 15.89
C PHE A 55 -23.79 -9.16 16.54
N ASP A 56 -23.63 -7.93 16.00
CA ASP A 56 -24.23 -6.73 16.59
C ASP A 56 -25.68 -6.59 16.12
N PRO A 57 -26.68 -6.70 17.04
CA PRO A 57 -28.10 -6.69 16.67
C PRO A 57 -28.56 -5.34 16.12
N MET A 58 -27.83 -4.24 16.47
CA MET A 58 -28.18 -2.90 16.01
C MET A 58 -27.81 -2.66 14.54
N LEU A 59 -26.95 -3.49 13.94
CA LEU A 59 -26.57 -3.36 12.53
C LEU A 59 -27.81 -3.40 11.61
N ALA A 60 -28.71 -4.34 11.82
CA ALA A 60 -29.93 -4.47 11.02
C ALA A 60 -30.91 -3.31 11.25
N THR A 61 -30.96 -2.75 12.46
CA THR A 61 -31.78 -1.59 12.80
C THR A 61 -31.28 -0.33 12.09
N HIS A 62 -29.98 -0.09 12.10
CA HIS A 62 -29.38 1.09 11.46
C HIS A 62 -29.29 0.97 9.94
N ARG A 63 -29.19 -0.26 9.42
CA ARG A 63 -28.95 -0.55 8.00
C ARG A 63 -29.92 -1.60 7.45
N PRO A 64 -31.23 -1.33 7.44
CA PRO A 64 -32.25 -2.35 7.12
C PRO A 64 -32.10 -2.94 5.70
N SER A 65 -31.67 -2.17 4.70
CA SER A 65 -31.41 -2.68 3.35
C SER A 65 -30.00 -3.21 3.19
N LEU A 66 -28.99 -2.46 3.64
CA LEU A 66 -27.57 -2.84 3.49
C LEU A 66 -27.22 -4.11 4.28
N SER A 67 -27.81 -4.32 5.46
CA SER A 67 -27.58 -5.55 6.24
C SER A 67 -28.19 -6.79 5.58
N LYS A 68 -29.24 -6.67 4.79
CA LYS A 68 -29.81 -7.79 4.02
C LYS A 68 -28.84 -8.29 2.96
N ALA A 69 -28.23 -7.36 2.23
CA ALA A 69 -27.20 -7.68 1.24
C ALA A 69 -25.97 -8.33 1.91
N ALA A 70 -25.57 -7.82 3.07
CA ALA A 70 -24.46 -8.38 3.85
C ALA A 70 -24.74 -9.80 4.38
N LYS A 71 -26.01 -10.13 4.72
CA LYS A 71 -26.42 -11.48 5.16
C LYS A 71 -26.18 -12.57 4.11
N GLY A 72 -26.00 -12.22 2.84
CA GLY A 72 -25.62 -13.15 1.77
C GLY A 72 -24.15 -13.59 1.82
N SER A 73 -23.30 -12.99 2.67
CA SER A 73 -21.91 -13.39 2.79
C SER A 73 -21.76 -14.63 3.69
N THR A 74 -21.02 -15.60 3.19
CA THR A 74 -20.59 -16.80 3.95
C THR A 74 -19.11 -16.74 4.34
N LEU A 75 -18.42 -15.64 4.06
CA LEU A 75 -16.99 -15.48 4.29
C LEU A 75 -16.73 -15.15 5.77
N LYS A 76 -16.71 -16.18 6.62
CA LYS A 76 -16.55 -16.05 8.06
C LYS A 76 -15.14 -15.64 8.45
N LEU A 77 -15.04 -14.67 9.34
CA LEU A 77 -13.84 -14.29 10.07
C LEU A 77 -13.99 -14.73 11.54
N ASP A 78 -12.97 -14.50 12.37
CA ASP A 78 -13.08 -14.76 13.80
C ASP A 78 -14.02 -13.76 14.51
N GLN A 79 -14.30 -13.99 15.78
CA GLN A 79 -15.13 -13.18 16.67
C GLN A 79 -16.56 -12.85 16.12
N GLY A 80 -17.07 -13.65 15.17
CA GLY A 80 -18.41 -13.47 14.60
C GLY A 80 -18.50 -12.42 13.49
N TYR A 81 -17.37 -11.89 13.02
CA TYR A 81 -17.35 -11.03 11.84
C TYR A 81 -17.50 -11.83 10.55
N LEU A 82 -17.99 -11.15 9.51
CA LEU A 82 -18.01 -11.65 8.15
C LEU A 82 -17.23 -10.69 7.24
N LEU A 83 -16.52 -11.21 6.26
CA LEU A 83 -15.97 -10.41 5.18
C LEU A 83 -17.00 -10.27 4.06
N HIS A 84 -17.03 -9.13 3.37
CA HIS A 84 -17.93 -8.93 2.23
C HIS A 84 -17.75 -10.00 1.14
N SER A 85 -18.87 -10.53 0.60
CA SER A 85 -18.88 -11.67 -0.34
C SER A 85 -18.07 -11.46 -1.63
N ALA A 86 -17.81 -10.22 -2.01
CA ALA A 86 -17.01 -9.89 -3.19
C ALA A 86 -15.48 -9.88 -2.94
N LEU A 87 -15.02 -10.35 -1.78
CA LEU A 87 -13.61 -10.46 -1.38
C LEU A 87 -13.18 -11.94 -1.14
N PRO A 88 -13.46 -12.87 -2.07
CA PRO A 88 -13.20 -14.30 -1.85
C PRO A 88 -11.71 -14.63 -1.75
N ASN A 89 -10.84 -13.94 -2.50
CA ASN A 89 -9.40 -14.17 -2.46
C ASN A 89 -8.78 -13.62 -1.16
N LEU A 90 -9.21 -12.43 -0.73
CA LEU A 90 -8.79 -11.88 0.56
C LEU A 90 -9.23 -12.80 1.71
N HIS A 91 -10.42 -13.41 1.62
CA HIS A 91 -10.85 -14.39 2.60
C HIS A 91 -9.97 -15.65 2.59
N GLN A 92 -9.53 -16.12 1.42
CA GLN A 92 -8.57 -17.21 1.35
C GLN A 92 -7.23 -16.82 1.99
N TRP A 93 -6.76 -15.56 1.77
CA TRP A 93 -5.57 -15.04 2.44
C TRP A 93 -5.74 -14.95 3.95
N TYR A 94 -6.92 -14.56 4.42
CA TYR A 94 -7.25 -14.58 5.85
C TYR A 94 -7.08 -15.98 6.44
N LYS A 95 -7.63 -17.03 5.80
CA LYS A 95 -7.46 -18.41 6.23
C LYS A 95 -6.01 -18.88 6.21
N ASN A 96 -5.22 -18.39 5.26
CA ASN A 96 -3.80 -18.67 5.12
C ASN A 96 -2.91 -17.77 6.01
N LYS A 97 -3.49 -16.98 6.92
CA LYS A 97 -2.78 -16.03 7.79
C LYS A 97 -2.02 -14.94 7.02
N GLN A 98 -2.45 -14.62 5.83
CA GLN A 98 -1.90 -13.58 4.93
C GLN A 98 -2.77 -12.33 4.84
N LEU A 99 -3.81 -12.23 5.65
CA LEU A 99 -4.65 -11.04 5.83
C LEU A 99 -4.95 -10.83 7.31
N THR A 100 -4.83 -9.58 7.74
CA THR A 100 -5.29 -9.09 9.05
C THR A 100 -6.23 -7.92 8.81
N THR A 101 -7.31 -7.84 9.57
CA THR A 101 -8.23 -6.71 9.51
C THR A 101 -8.28 -6.01 10.86
N VAL A 102 -8.30 -4.68 10.87
CA VAL A 102 -8.46 -3.88 12.09
C VAL A 102 -9.78 -3.11 11.98
N VAL A 103 -10.68 -3.33 12.92
CA VAL A 103 -12.00 -2.69 12.94
C VAL A 103 -12.03 -1.43 13.80
N ALA A 104 -13.00 -0.56 13.57
CA ALA A 104 -13.24 0.66 14.33
C ALA A 104 -11.99 1.55 14.46
N VAL A 105 -11.21 1.64 13.39
CA VAL A 105 -9.98 2.44 13.34
C VAL A 105 -10.24 3.79 12.69
N GLY A 106 -9.60 4.85 13.17
CA GLY A 106 -9.67 6.19 12.60
C GLY A 106 -8.32 6.86 12.53
N THR A 107 -8.15 7.80 11.58
CA THR A 107 -6.91 8.57 11.41
C THR A 107 -6.70 9.62 12.53
N GLY A 108 -7.77 10.03 13.19
CA GLY A 108 -7.84 11.19 14.08
C GLY A 108 -8.46 12.42 13.42
N TYR A 109 -8.66 12.40 12.11
CA TYR A 109 -9.33 13.46 11.38
C TYR A 109 -10.85 13.45 11.62
N GLY A 110 -11.44 14.59 11.97
CA GLY A 110 -12.84 14.68 12.42
C GLY A 110 -13.78 15.50 11.55
N SER A 111 -13.29 16.26 10.57
CA SER A 111 -14.12 17.19 9.78
C SER A 111 -14.88 16.55 8.61
N ARG A 112 -14.58 15.33 8.22
CA ARG A 112 -15.28 14.54 7.19
C ARG A 112 -15.25 15.17 5.79
N SER A 113 -14.23 15.99 5.48
CA SER A 113 -13.91 16.49 4.14
C SER A 113 -12.97 15.50 3.44
N HIS A 114 -13.31 15.04 2.23
CA HIS A 114 -12.44 14.13 1.51
C HIS A 114 -11.06 14.74 1.21
N PHE A 115 -11.02 16.01 0.80
CA PHE A 115 -9.77 16.67 0.47
C PHE A 115 -8.83 16.71 1.68
N ASP A 116 -9.27 17.33 2.75
CA ASP A 116 -8.45 17.45 3.96
C ASP A 116 -8.19 16.10 4.64
N GLY A 117 -9.16 15.17 4.58
CA GLY A 117 -9.02 13.84 5.18
C GLY A 117 -8.02 12.97 4.44
N GLN A 118 -7.96 13.05 3.11
CA GLN A 118 -6.97 12.38 2.28
C GLN A 118 -5.58 12.97 2.53
N ASP A 119 -5.47 14.28 2.56
CA ASP A 119 -4.24 14.96 2.89
C ASP A 119 -3.75 14.55 4.29
N TYR A 120 -4.64 14.55 5.29
CA TYR A 120 -4.32 14.11 6.66
C TYR A 120 -3.84 12.66 6.73
N LEU A 121 -4.47 11.75 5.97
CA LEU A 121 -4.06 10.36 5.85
C LEU A 121 -2.67 10.25 5.21
N GLU A 122 -2.39 11.03 4.18
CA GLU A 122 -1.13 10.96 3.45
C GLU A 122 0.02 11.67 4.15
N TRP A 123 -0.25 12.71 4.94
CA TRP A 123 0.77 13.33 5.79
C TRP A 123 1.09 12.51 7.06
N GLY A 124 0.22 11.61 7.49
CA GLY A 124 0.39 10.86 8.74
C GLY A 124 -0.13 11.58 9.96
N GLY A 125 -0.99 12.60 9.77
CA GLY A 125 -1.56 13.45 10.80
C GLY A 125 -1.48 14.92 10.45
N GLU A 126 -1.07 15.75 11.40
CA GLU A 126 -1.07 17.23 11.26
C GLU A 126 0.21 17.79 10.61
N ASN A 127 1.28 17.02 10.50
CA ASN A 127 2.52 17.45 9.86
C ASN A 127 2.33 17.54 8.34
N LYS A 128 2.49 18.76 7.79
CA LYS A 128 2.27 19.07 6.37
C LYS A 128 3.55 19.27 5.57
N GLU A 129 4.71 19.02 6.16
CA GLU A 129 6.00 19.27 5.49
C GLU A 129 6.39 18.14 4.53
N SER A 130 6.03 16.90 4.88
CA SER A 130 6.34 15.71 4.10
C SER A 130 5.34 14.58 4.35
N GLY A 131 5.24 13.65 3.40
CA GLY A 131 4.39 12.48 3.52
C GLY A 131 4.90 11.47 4.56
N TRP A 132 3.98 10.78 5.24
CA TRP A 132 4.35 9.80 6.26
C TRP A 132 5.20 8.65 5.71
N LEU A 133 4.86 8.20 4.49
CA LEU A 133 5.55 7.09 3.85
C LEU A 133 6.96 7.50 3.41
N ALA A 134 7.12 8.74 2.89
CA ALA A 134 8.44 9.29 2.56
C ALA A 134 9.35 9.28 3.80
N ARG A 135 8.87 9.79 4.95
CA ARG A 135 9.66 9.79 6.19
C ARG A 135 10.04 8.38 6.65
N ALA A 136 9.10 7.44 6.57
CA ALA A 136 9.35 6.05 6.96
C ALA A 136 10.38 5.37 6.02
N LEU A 137 10.32 5.64 4.71
CA LEU A 137 11.25 5.10 3.71
C LEU A 137 12.65 5.69 3.84
N GLU A 138 12.78 6.98 4.20
CA GLU A 138 14.08 7.60 4.45
C GLU A 138 14.83 6.91 5.59
N MET A 139 14.14 6.53 6.67
CA MET A 139 14.75 5.76 7.76
C MET A 139 15.31 4.42 7.30
N GLN A 140 14.72 3.82 6.27
CA GLN A 140 15.14 2.53 5.69
C GLN A 140 16.08 2.70 4.50
N HIS A 141 16.41 3.93 4.10
CA HIS A 141 17.13 4.24 2.86
C HIS A 141 16.49 3.61 1.61
N SER A 142 15.19 3.39 1.64
CA SER A 142 14.41 2.67 0.64
C SER A 142 13.91 3.58 -0.47
N SER A 143 13.72 3.00 -1.66
CA SER A 143 13.15 3.67 -2.84
C SER A 143 11.66 3.41 -2.96
N ALA A 144 10.94 4.29 -3.68
CA ALA A 144 9.53 4.12 -3.94
C ALA A 144 9.13 4.40 -5.38
N ILE A 145 8.05 3.75 -5.81
CA ILE A 145 7.37 4.05 -7.06
C ILE A 145 5.89 4.33 -6.82
N ALA A 146 5.45 5.51 -7.24
CA ALA A 146 4.03 5.84 -7.30
C ALA A 146 3.46 5.34 -8.63
N VAL A 147 2.52 4.40 -8.59
CA VAL A 147 1.76 4.00 -9.78
C VAL A 147 0.59 4.95 -9.97
N ALA A 148 0.93 6.21 -10.24
CA ALA A 148 0.05 7.36 -10.31
C ALA A 148 0.55 8.39 -11.34
N GLN A 149 -0.32 9.31 -11.77
CA GLN A 149 0.03 10.37 -12.74
C GLN A 149 0.96 11.44 -12.16
N SER A 150 0.97 11.59 -10.84
CA SER A 150 1.83 12.50 -10.09
C SER A 150 2.23 11.87 -8.78
N THR A 151 3.30 12.36 -8.16
CA THR A 151 3.74 11.88 -6.85
C THR A 151 2.71 12.24 -5.79
N PRO A 152 2.09 11.25 -5.11
CA PRO A 152 1.13 11.48 -4.03
C PRO A 152 1.78 12.13 -2.81
N LEU A 153 0.96 12.79 -1.97
CA LEU A 153 1.44 13.49 -0.77
C LEU A 153 2.20 12.56 0.19
N SER A 154 1.75 11.32 0.34
CA SER A 154 2.40 10.33 1.22
C SER A 154 3.86 10.04 0.84
N LEU A 155 4.26 10.31 -0.41
CA LEU A 155 5.62 10.11 -0.92
C LEU A 155 6.39 11.42 -1.15
N GLN A 156 5.81 12.59 -0.85
CA GLN A 156 6.50 13.86 -0.95
C GLN A 156 7.49 14.04 0.20
N GLY A 157 8.65 14.64 -0.10
CA GLY A 157 9.71 14.91 0.88
C GLY A 157 10.89 13.96 0.84
N THR A 158 10.97 13.04 -0.12
CA THR A 158 12.14 12.21 -0.40
C THR A 158 12.51 12.25 -1.88
N GLU A 159 13.82 12.20 -2.17
CA GLU A 159 14.33 12.20 -3.55
C GLU A 159 14.29 10.83 -4.22
N LYS A 160 14.11 9.74 -3.44
CA LYS A 160 14.13 8.37 -3.94
C LYS A 160 12.75 7.88 -4.41
N VAL A 161 11.97 8.77 -5.01
CA VAL A 161 10.62 8.48 -5.52
C VAL A 161 10.54 8.70 -7.02
N THR A 162 9.99 7.71 -7.70
CA THR A 162 9.66 7.79 -9.12
C THR A 162 8.15 7.64 -9.31
N SER A 163 7.56 8.30 -10.30
CA SER A 163 6.16 8.10 -10.69
C SER A 163 6.08 7.38 -12.03
N TRP A 164 5.17 6.42 -12.11
CA TRP A 164 4.86 5.73 -13.34
C TRP A 164 3.35 5.60 -13.53
N TYR A 165 2.88 5.86 -14.74
CA TYR A 165 1.50 5.64 -15.12
C TYR A 165 1.41 5.24 -16.61
N PRO A 166 0.50 4.33 -17.01
CA PRO A 166 0.41 3.89 -18.40
C PRO A 166 0.05 5.05 -19.33
N SER A 167 0.96 5.33 -20.28
CA SER A 167 0.74 6.35 -21.30
C SER A 167 -0.21 5.87 -22.40
N ARG A 168 -1.06 6.79 -22.90
CA ARG A 168 -1.87 6.58 -24.10
C ARG A 168 -1.18 7.11 -25.37
N LEU A 169 -0.04 7.78 -25.21
CA LEU A 169 0.73 8.31 -26.32
C LEU A 169 1.40 7.14 -27.09
N LYS A 170 1.53 7.31 -28.38
CA LYS A 170 2.32 6.40 -29.22
C LYS A 170 3.79 6.48 -28.77
N ASP A 171 4.47 5.37 -28.87
CA ASP A 171 5.90 5.34 -28.63
C ASP A 171 6.64 6.21 -29.63
N SER A 172 7.60 6.97 -29.14
CA SER A 172 8.53 7.73 -29.97
C SER A 172 9.55 6.79 -30.59
N SER A 173 10.13 7.17 -31.73
CA SER A 173 11.22 6.42 -32.34
C SER A 173 12.48 6.45 -31.47
N GLU A 174 13.33 5.45 -31.63
CA GLU A 174 14.67 5.42 -30.98
C GLU A 174 15.47 6.70 -31.28
N ASP A 175 15.37 7.21 -32.50
CA ASP A 175 16.06 8.45 -32.91
C ASP A 175 15.56 9.67 -32.12
N THR A 176 14.26 9.70 -31.80
CA THR A 176 13.70 10.75 -30.90
C THR A 176 14.32 10.66 -29.52
N TYR A 177 14.39 9.46 -28.94
CA TYR A 177 15.01 9.28 -27.60
C TYR A 177 16.50 9.64 -27.61
N ARG A 178 17.25 9.26 -28.64
CA ARG A 178 18.66 9.65 -28.80
C ARG A 178 18.81 11.16 -28.92
N SER A 179 17.96 11.82 -29.70
CA SER A 179 17.97 13.27 -29.87
C SER A 179 17.70 14.00 -28.55
N ILE A 180 16.73 13.53 -27.75
CA ILE A 180 16.46 14.10 -26.43
C ILE A 180 17.66 13.87 -25.49
N LEU A 181 18.27 12.68 -25.48
CA LEU A 181 19.45 12.40 -24.66
C LEU A 181 20.62 13.35 -25.00
N SER A 182 20.83 13.65 -26.28
CA SER A 182 21.89 14.58 -26.70
C SER A 182 21.63 16.03 -26.27
N LEU A 183 20.37 16.44 -26.08
CA LEU A 183 20.04 17.76 -25.53
C LEU A 183 20.43 17.88 -24.04
N TYR A 184 20.55 16.76 -23.33
CA TYR A 184 20.91 16.70 -21.91
C TYR A 184 22.40 16.42 -21.67
N ASP A 185 23.27 16.45 -22.69
CA ASP A 185 24.69 16.16 -22.54
C ASP A 185 25.40 17.13 -21.58
N THR A 186 24.87 18.33 -21.40
CA THR A 186 25.38 19.34 -20.46
C THR A 186 24.70 19.29 -19.09
N ASP A 187 23.67 18.45 -18.91
CA ASP A 187 22.93 18.30 -17.65
C ASP A 187 22.85 16.82 -17.24
N PRO A 188 23.84 16.33 -16.47
CA PRO A 188 23.90 14.92 -16.05
C PRO A 188 22.68 14.47 -15.22
N ALA A 189 22.04 15.37 -14.48
CA ALA A 189 20.86 15.04 -13.67
C ALA A 189 19.66 14.74 -14.57
N LEU A 190 19.37 15.61 -15.55
CA LEU A 190 18.31 15.38 -16.53
C LEU A 190 18.59 14.17 -17.41
N GLN A 191 19.85 13.96 -17.83
CA GLN A 191 20.23 12.78 -18.61
C GLN A 191 19.98 11.50 -17.85
N THR A 192 20.35 11.45 -16.57
CA THR A 192 20.13 10.28 -15.69
C THR A 192 18.64 10.02 -15.48
N ALA A 193 17.87 11.06 -15.14
CA ALA A 193 16.42 10.93 -14.96
C ALA A 193 15.71 10.45 -16.24
N PHE A 194 16.13 10.93 -17.42
CA PHE A 194 15.57 10.50 -18.68
C PHE A 194 15.90 9.05 -19.03
N LYS A 195 17.13 8.58 -18.77
CA LYS A 195 17.52 7.17 -18.92
C LYS A 195 16.69 6.26 -18.02
N GLN A 196 16.57 6.62 -16.74
CA GLN A 196 15.73 5.88 -15.78
C GLN A 196 14.28 5.80 -16.24
N GLY A 197 13.72 6.89 -16.79
CA GLY A 197 12.37 6.91 -17.35
C GLY A 197 12.19 5.95 -18.54
N ILE A 198 13.20 5.84 -19.41
CA ILE A 198 13.17 4.88 -20.53
C ILE A 198 13.26 3.43 -20.00
N GLU A 199 14.14 3.14 -19.06
CA GLU A 199 14.27 1.81 -18.46
C GLU A 199 12.96 1.38 -17.77
N LEU A 200 12.37 2.28 -17.00
CA LEU A 200 11.09 2.05 -16.33
C LEU A 200 9.97 1.74 -17.35
N LYS A 201 9.95 2.47 -18.47
CA LYS A 201 9.01 2.23 -19.56
C LYS A 201 9.21 0.84 -20.20
N MET A 202 10.45 0.41 -20.41
CA MET A 202 10.78 -0.90 -20.99
C MET A 202 10.37 -2.05 -20.05
N THR A 203 10.54 -1.88 -18.74
CA THR A 203 10.16 -2.87 -17.72
C THR A 203 8.65 -3.09 -17.65
N THR A 204 7.86 -2.09 -18.05
CA THR A 204 6.40 -2.10 -17.94
C THR A 204 5.69 -2.18 -19.29
N THR A 205 6.28 -2.89 -20.28
CA THR A 205 5.64 -3.07 -21.60
C THR A 205 4.21 -3.56 -21.45
N MET A 206 3.25 -2.70 -21.85
CA MET A 206 1.81 -2.91 -21.72
C MET A 206 1.22 -3.60 -22.97
N GLU A 207 2.00 -4.46 -23.64
CA GLU A 207 1.51 -5.23 -24.77
C GLU A 207 0.35 -6.13 -24.34
N GLY A 208 -0.80 -5.96 -24.97
CA GLY A 208 -2.01 -6.75 -24.70
C GLY A 208 -3.05 -6.13 -23.77
N MET A 209 -2.78 -5.01 -23.06
CA MET A 209 -3.73 -4.45 -22.10
C MET A 209 -4.85 -3.56 -22.69
N GLY A 210 -4.81 -3.23 -23.97
CA GLY A 210 -5.92 -2.56 -24.69
C GLY A 210 -6.66 -1.45 -23.92
N LYS A 211 -7.99 -1.54 -23.84
CA LYS A 211 -8.86 -0.57 -23.13
C LYS A 211 -8.78 -0.64 -21.59
N GLN A 212 -8.08 -1.62 -21.02
CA GLN A 212 -7.97 -1.82 -19.57
C GLN A 212 -6.81 -1.05 -18.93
N ARG A 213 -6.01 -0.34 -19.73
CA ARG A 213 -4.94 0.54 -19.24
C ARG A 213 -5.51 1.56 -18.26
N GLY A 214 -4.94 1.62 -17.05
CA GLY A 214 -5.39 2.52 -15.99
C GLY A 214 -6.51 1.98 -15.10
N GLN A 215 -7.02 0.76 -15.31
CA GLN A 215 -7.85 0.07 -14.33
C GLN A 215 -7.00 -0.45 -13.17
N PHE A 216 -7.56 -0.49 -11.96
CA PHE A 216 -6.83 -0.85 -10.76
C PHE A 216 -6.10 -2.21 -10.88
N VAL A 217 -6.72 -3.22 -11.50
CA VAL A 217 -6.10 -4.53 -11.69
C VAL A 217 -4.82 -4.43 -12.50
N SER A 218 -4.83 -3.68 -13.61
CA SER A 218 -3.64 -3.50 -14.45
C SER A 218 -2.56 -2.63 -13.78
N LEU A 219 -2.96 -1.63 -12.97
CA LEU A 219 -2.03 -0.82 -12.20
C LEU A 219 -1.37 -1.65 -11.09
N ALA A 220 -2.14 -2.48 -10.39
CA ALA A 220 -1.63 -3.38 -9.36
C ALA A 220 -0.66 -4.43 -9.93
N GLN A 221 -0.98 -4.98 -11.11
CA GLN A 221 -0.07 -5.86 -11.84
C GLN A 221 1.23 -5.16 -12.21
N SER A 222 1.15 -3.94 -12.75
CA SER A 222 2.34 -3.15 -13.08
C SER A 222 3.16 -2.80 -11.83
N CYS A 223 2.50 -2.48 -10.71
CA CYS A 223 3.15 -2.26 -9.43
C CYS A 223 4.00 -3.49 -9.01
N GLY A 224 3.43 -4.69 -9.11
CA GLY A 224 4.16 -5.93 -8.81
C GLY A 224 5.41 -6.10 -9.68
N ARG A 225 5.34 -5.80 -10.97
CA ARG A 225 6.51 -5.83 -11.87
C ARG A 225 7.59 -4.84 -11.50
N LEU A 226 7.18 -3.61 -11.14
CA LEU A 226 8.07 -2.51 -10.78
C LEU A 226 8.75 -2.72 -9.42
N LEU A 227 8.17 -3.54 -8.56
CA LEU A 227 8.76 -3.91 -7.26
C LEU A 227 9.68 -5.13 -7.38
N LYS A 228 9.49 -5.98 -8.40
CA LYS A 228 10.14 -7.28 -8.52
C LYS A 228 11.63 -7.17 -8.82
N GLY A 229 12.41 -8.04 -8.21
CA GLY A 229 13.84 -8.18 -8.44
C GLY A 229 14.71 -7.22 -7.63
N SER A 230 16.03 -7.37 -7.77
CA SER A 230 17.04 -6.59 -7.02
C SER A 230 17.06 -5.11 -7.38
N GLU A 231 16.66 -4.77 -8.59
CA GLU A 231 16.60 -3.40 -9.10
C GLU A 231 15.19 -2.79 -8.96
N GLY A 232 14.21 -3.57 -8.50
CA GLY A 232 12.86 -3.09 -8.25
C GLY A 232 12.78 -2.15 -7.06
N ALA A 233 11.83 -1.21 -7.09
CA ALA A 233 11.60 -0.32 -5.96
C ALA A 233 11.24 -1.11 -4.68
N ASP A 234 11.55 -0.54 -3.52
CA ASP A 234 11.26 -1.15 -2.22
C ASP A 234 9.81 -0.90 -1.79
N CYS A 235 9.21 0.17 -2.28
CA CYS A 235 7.84 0.55 -1.97
C CYS A 235 7.05 0.88 -3.24
N GLY A 236 5.80 0.38 -3.30
CA GLY A 236 4.81 0.74 -4.31
C GLY A 236 3.65 1.52 -3.70
N MET A 237 3.10 2.49 -4.43
CA MET A 237 1.87 3.15 -4.06
C MET A 237 0.81 3.01 -5.14
N LEU A 238 -0.41 2.67 -4.71
CA LEU A 238 -1.60 2.48 -5.54
C LEU A 238 -2.79 3.23 -4.97
N GLU A 239 -3.69 3.65 -5.84
CA GLU A 239 -4.94 4.29 -5.45
C GLU A 239 -6.13 3.61 -6.13
N LEU A 240 -7.23 3.46 -5.38
CA LEU A 240 -8.52 3.02 -5.91
C LEU A 240 -9.61 3.96 -5.42
N GLY A 241 -10.20 4.73 -6.32
CA GLY A 241 -11.30 5.64 -6.03
C GLY A 241 -12.67 4.99 -6.11
N GLY A 242 -13.73 5.78 -5.86
CA GLY A 242 -15.13 5.36 -6.04
C GLY A 242 -15.79 4.78 -4.80
N TRP A 243 -15.21 5.01 -3.61
CA TRP A 243 -15.75 4.53 -2.33
C TRP A 243 -16.79 5.48 -1.72
N ASP A 244 -16.96 6.67 -2.28
CA ASP A 244 -17.97 7.65 -1.84
C ASP A 244 -19.38 7.25 -2.30
N THR A 245 -20.04 6.45 -1.48
CA THR A 245 -21.27 5.74 -1.83
C THR A 245 -22.51 6.33 -1.10
N HIS A 246 -22.85 7.57 -1.44
CA HIS A 246 -24.05 8.24 -0.88
C HIS A 246 -25.39 7.65 -1.35
N ASN A 247 -25.41 6.93 -2.45
CA ASN A 247 -26.62 6.32 -2.99
C ASN A 247 -26.32 4.93 -3.57
N ASN A 248 -27.33 4.06 -3.55
CA ASN A 248 -27.27 2.72 -4.16
C ASN A 248 -25.94 2.01 -3.86
N GLN A 249 -25.57 1.96 -2.57
CA GLN A 249 -24.23 1.59 -2.10
C GLN A 249 -23.86 0.14 -2.44
N GLU A 250 -24.77 -0.80 -2.23
CA GLU A 250 -24.49 -2.24 -2.33
C GLU A 250 -23.89 -2.64 -3.70
N PRO A 251 -24.53 -2.38 -4.87
CA PRO A 251 -23.94 -2.77 -6.15
C PRO A 251 -22.68 -1.98 -6.50
N ARG A 252 -22.52 -0.77 -5.97
CA ARG A 252 -21.30 0.04 -6.16
C ARG A 252 -20.14 -0.56 -5.39
N LEU A 253 -20.31 -0.84 -4.09
CA LEU A 253 -19.28 -1.46 -3.26
C LEU A 253 -18.93 -2.86 -3.75
N LYS A 254 -19.91 -3.67 -4.16
CA LYS A 254 -19.64 -4.99 -4.73
C LYS A 254 -18.67 -4.93 -5.92
N ARG A 255 -18.82 -3.93 -6.81
CA ARG A 255 -17.89 -3.73 -7.93
C ARG A 255 -16.51 -3.27 -7.46
N GLN A 256 -16.46 -2.33 -6.50
CA GLN A 256 -15.19 -1.83 -5.96
C GLN A 256 -14.42 -2.92 -5.21
N PHE A 257 -15.10 -3.70 -4.37
CA PHE A 257 -14.50 -4.86 -3.70
C PHE A 257 -13.97 -5.89 -4.71
N ALA A 258 -14.72 -6.20 -5.76
CA ALA A 258 -14.26 -7.13 -6.79
C ALA A 258 -13.02 -6.60 -7.56
N GLN A 259 -12.90 -5.29 -7.76
CA GLN A 259 -11.71 -4.68 -8.35
C GLN A 259 -10.52 -4.74 -7.39
N LEU A 260 -10.73 -4.42 -6.11
CA LEU A 260 -9.71 -4.52 -5.08
C LEU A 260 -9.18 -5.94 -4.94
N ASP A 261 -10.09 -6.91 -4.80
CA ASP A 261 -9.77 -8.33 -4.64
C ASP A 261 -8.93 -8.86 -5.82
N LYS A 262 -9.38 -8.60 -7.06
CA LYS A 262 -8.66 -9.00 -8.26
C LYS A 262 -7.33 -8.27 -8.44
N GLY A 263 -7.28 -6.97 -8.13
CA GLY A 263 -6.06 -6.20 -8.24
C GLY A 263 -4.98 -6.68 -7.28
N LEU A 264 -5.35 -6.99 -6.03
CA LEU A 264 -4.41 -7.53 -5.05
C LEU A 264 -3.93 -8.95 -5.44
N VAL A 265 -4.79 -9.77 -6.05
CA VAL A 265 -4.36 -11.06 -6.64
C VAL A 265 -3.33 -10.84 -7.74
N ALA A 266 -3.59 -9.93 -8.67
CA ALA A 266 -2.66 -9.62 -9.76
C ALA A 266 -1.31 -9.09 -9.24
N LEU A 267 -1.33 -8.25 -8.20
CA LEU A 267 -0.12 -7.80 -7.51
C LEU A 267 0.68 -8.98 -6.94
N LYS A 268 0.01 -9.87 -6.20
CA LYS A 268 0.64 -11.05 -5.59
C LYS A 268 1.23 -11.99 -6.63
N GLU A 269 0.51 -12.27 -7.71
CA GLU A 269 0.96 -13.14 -8.80
C GLU A 269 2.24 -12.60 -9.46
N GLU A 270 2.31 -11.28 -9.70
CA GLU A 270 3.52 -10.67 -10.28
C GLU A 270 4.70 -10.68 -9.32
N LEU A 271 4.50 -10.41 -8.03
CA LEU A 271 5.54 -10.48 -7.01
C LEU A 271 6.10 -11.91 -6.86
N GLY A 272 5.24 -12.93 -7.05
CA GLY A 272 5.67 -14.31 -6.91
C GLY A 272 6.22 -14.61 -5.51
N GLU A 273 7.45 -15.11 -5.44
CA GLU A 273 8.10 -15.45 -4.16
C GLU A 273 8.40 -14.22 -3.28
N GLU A 274 8.48 -13.01 -3.85
CA GLU A 274 8.70 -11.78 -3.08
C GLU A 274 7.47 -11.40 -2.24
N TRP A 275 6.31 -12.00 -2.51
CA TRP A 275 5.12 -11.87 -1.68
C TRP A 275 5.38 -12.25 -0.22
N ASP A 276 6.25 -13.23 0.02
CA ASP A 276 6.56 -13.68 1.39
C ASP A 276 7.26 -12.57 2.21
N ASP A 277 7.96 -11.66 1.55
CA ASP A 277 8.62 -10.51 2.14
C ASP A 277 7.92 -9.17 1.78
N THR A 278 6.63 -9.22 1.46
CA THR A 278 5.81 -8.05 1.14
C THR A 278 4.78 -7.77 2.22
N LEU A 279 4.64 -6.49 2.58
CA LEU A 279 3.55 -5.94 3.40
C LEU A 279 2.69 -5.01 2.55
N VAL A 280 1.41 -5.32 2.40
CA VAL A 280 0.42 -4.46 1.76
C VAL A 280 -0.43 -3.80 2.85
N ILE A 281 -0.49 -2.47 2.85
CA ILE A 281 -1.27 -1.65 3.78
C ILE A 281 -2.40 -1.00 2.99
N ILE A 282 -3.66 -1.22 3.40
CA ILE A 282 -4.84 -0.75 2.68
C ILE A 282 -5.69 0.08 3.63
N ALA A 283 -5.81 1.37 3.36
CA ALA A 283 -6.52 2.32 4.22
C ALA A 283 -7.37 3.30 3.43
N THR A 284 -8.22 4.01 4.14
CA THR A 284 -9.05 5.11 3.65
C THR A 284 -8.98 6.28 4.62
N GLU A 285 -9.35 7.47 4.16
CA GLU A 285 -9.25 8.71 4.92
C GLU A 285 -10.13 8.76 6.17
N PHE A 286 -11.36 8.23 6.08
CA PHE A 286 -12.33 8.07 7.18
C PHE A 286 -13.40 7.04 6.79
N GLY A 287 -14.35 6.74 7.70
CA GLY A 287 -15.43 5.79 7.47
C GLY A 287 -16.74 6.43 7.03
N ARG A 288 -17.81 5.65 7.12
CA ARG A 288 -19.18 6.04 6.76
C ARG A 288 -20.09 6.04 7.99
N THR A 289 -21.21 6.76 7.92
CA THR A 289 -22.20 6.79 9.00
C THR A 289 -22.68 5.40 9.37
N VAL A 290 -23.02 5.22 10.66
CA VAL A 290 -23.62 3.97 11.14
C VAL A 290 -24.98 3.73 10.47
N ARG A 291 -25.81 4.76 10.38
CA ARG A 291 -27.11 4.67 9.74
C ARG A 291 -27.00 4.79 8.23
N GLN A 292 -27.75 3.95 7.51
CA GLN A 292 -27.99 4.17 6.10
C GLN A 292 -28.88 5.40 5.89
N ASN A 293 -28.69 6.09 4.77
CA ASN A 293 -29.52 7.23 4.38
C ASN A 293 -30.74 6.82 3.53
N GLY A 294 -31.56 7.79 3.16
CA GLY A 294 -32.78 7.57 2.39
C GLY A 294 -32.59 7.07 0.95
N THR A 295 -31.36 7.17 0.42
CA THR A 295 -30.99 6.75 -0.95
C THR A 295 -30.26 5.40 -0.98
N GLN A 296 -30.39 4.60 0.10
CA GLN A 296 -29.71 3.30 0.25
C GLN A 296 -28.18 3.40 0.16
N GLY A 297 -27.63 4.49 0.65
CA GLY A 297 -26.22 4.73 0.82
C GLY A 297 -25.90 5.09 2.26
N THR A 298 -24.73 5.67 2.46
CA THR A 298 -24.26 6.20 3.74
C THR A 298 -23.61 7.55 3.52
N ASP A 299 -23.57 8.39 4.55
CA ASP A 299 -22.88 9.67 4.50
C ASP A 299 -21.48 9.55 5.12
N HIS A 300 -20.68 10.62 5.05
CA HIS A 300 -19.34 10.64 5.64
C HIS A 300 -19.40 10.41 7.15
N GLY A 301 -18.57 9.52 7.66
CA GLY A 301 -18.47 9.16 9.07
C GLY A 301 -17.04 9.32 9.61
N THR A 302 -16.68 8.49 10.59
CA THR A 302 -15.38 8.64 11.27
C THR A 302 -14.55 7.37 11.21
N ALA A 303 -14.91 6.31 11.94
CA ALA A 303 -14.13 5.07 11.94
C ALA A 303 -14.44 4.20 10.72
N SER A 304 -13.40 3.50 10.26
CA SER A 304 -13.46 2.52 9.18
C SER A 304 -12.75 1.24 9.56
N VAL A 305 -12.20 0.54 8.57
CA VAL A 305 -11.29 -0.61 8.72
C VAL A 305 -9.95 -0.30 8.10
N LEU A 306 -8.90 -0.94 8.61
CA LEU A 306 -7.58 -0.99 8.04
C LEU A 306 -7.26 -2.45 7.74
N LEU A 307 -6.71 -2.73 6.57
CA LEU A 307 -6.36 -4.09 6.17
C LEU A 307 -4.84 -4.18 5.96
N PHE A 308 -4.25 -5.28 6.43
CA PHE A 308 -2.87 -5.64 6.16
C PHE A 308 -2.85 -6.99 5.45
N ALA A 309 -2.14 -7.06 4.32
CA ALA A 309 -1.94 -8.30 3.59
C ALA A 309 -0.45 -8.53 3.31
N GLY A 310 -0.06 -9.79 3.14
CA GLY A 310 1.34 -10.14 2.86
C GLY A 310 1.69 -11.54 3.30
N GLY A 311 2.89 -11.98 2.98
CA GLY A 311 3.36 -13.32 3.32
C GLY A 311 3.60 -13.52 4.80
N ARG A 312 4.14 -12.48 5.48
CA ARG A 312 4.44 -12.51 6.91
C ARG A 312 3.72 -11.37 7.64
N LEU A 313 2.73 -11.72 8.43
CA LEU A 313 1.99 -10.77 9.27
C LEU A 313 2.10 -11.20 10.74
N PRO A 314 2.29 -10.24 11.68
CA PRO A 314 2.43 -10.57 13.11
C PRO A 314 1.18 -11.26 13.67
N GLN A 315 0.00 -10.94 13.14
CA GLN A 315 -1.29 -11.46 13.59
C GLN A 315 -2.18 -11.84 12.39
N GLY A 316 -1.60 -12.55 11.42
CA GLY A 316 -2.31 -13.01 10.22
C GLY A 316 -3.49 -13.92 10.56
N GLY A 317 -4.61 -13.73 9.87
CA GLY A 317 -5.85 -14.50 10.10
C GLY A 317 -6.61 -14.04 11.34
N LYS A 318 -6.51 -12.75 11.72
CA LYS A 318 -7.20 -12.18 12.87
C LYS A 318 -7.98 -10.92 12.49
N VAL A 319 -9.10 -10.71 13.20
CA VAL A 319 -9.75 -9.41 13.31
C VAL A 319 -9.25 -8.75 14.58
N LEU A 320 -8.64 -7.59 14.46
CA LEU A 320 -8.06 -6.80 15.53
C LEU A 320 -8.88 -5.53 15.76
N GLY A 321 -8.55 -4.83 16.84
CA GLY A 321 -9.28 -3.65 17.29
C GLY A 321 -10.44 -4.02 18.21
N GLU A 322 -10.92 -3.03 18.94
CA GLU A 322 -12.04 -3.17 19.86
C GLU A 322 -13.33 -2.71 19.18
N TRP A 323 -14.37 -3.53 19.24
CA TRP A 323 -15.68 -3.15 18.71
C TRP A 323 -16.46 -2.32 19.73
N PRO A 324 -16.80 -1.04 19.44
CA PRO A 324 -17.43 -0.17 20.42
C PRO A 324 -18.94 -0.46 20.62
N GLY A 325 -19.55 -1.22 19.70
CA GLY A 325 -20.98 -1.41 19.62
C GLY A 325 -21.70 -0.31 18.83
N LEU A 326 -22.99 -0.58 18.53
CA LEU A 326 -23.84 0.31 17.71
C LEU A 326 -25.07 0.86 18.44
N LYS A 327 -25.13 0.74 19.77
CA LYS A 327 -26.18 1.41 20.56
C LYS A 327 -25.97 2.92 20.51
N GLU A 328 -27.05 3.70 20.63
CA GLU A 328 -27.02 5.16 20.50
C GLU A 328 -25.91 5.82 21.36
N ASN A 329 -25.78 5.39 22.61
CA ASN A 329 -24.77 5.90 23.55
C ASN A 329 -23.34 5.41 23.27
N GLN A 330 -23.16 4.47 22.33
CA GLN A 330 -21.84 3.95 21.91
C GLN A 330 -21.34 4.64 20.64
N LEU A 331 -22.21 5.38 19.95
CA LEU A 331 -21.84 6.08 18.72
C LEU A 331 -21.03 7.34 19.00
N TYR A 332 -20.09 7.62 18.14
CA TYR A 332 -19.38 8.89 18.14
C TYR A 332 -20.32 9.99 17.66
N GLN A 333 -20.54 10.99 18.51
CA GLN A 333 -21.50 12.09 18.30
C GLN A 333 -22.95 11.60 17.99
N GLY A 334 -23.37 10.44 18.53
CA GLY A 334 -24.69 9.84 18.28
C GLY A 334 -24.93 9.42 16.82
N ARG A 335 -23.88 9.32 15.98
CA ARG A 335 -24.01 9.20 14.52
C ARG A 335 -23.06 8.20 13.89
N ASP A 336 -21.79 8.26 14.22
CA ASP A 336 -20.73 7.52 13.55
C ASP A 336 -20.22 6.34 14.39
N LEU A 337 -19.59 5.37 13.74
CA LEU A 337 -18.82 4.37 14.45
C LEU A 337 -17.68 5.06 15.22
N LYS A 338 -17.62 4.82 16.53
CA LYS A 338 -16.59 5.41 17.38
C LYS A 338 -15.23 4.78 17.08
N PRO A 339 -14.19 5.58 16.75
CA PRO A 339 -12.84 5.04 16.64
C PRO A 339 -12.36 4.55 18.02
N THR A 340 -11.84 3.32 18.08
CA THR A 340 -11.26 2.72 19.29
C THR A 340 -9.74 2.68 19.24
N SER A 341 -9.17 2.90 18.04
CA SER A 341 -7.73 2.93 17.82
C SER A 341 -7.36 3.85 16.66
N ASN A 342 -6.07 4.15 16.53
CA ASN A 342 -5.55 5.06 15.51
C ASN A 342 -4.88 4.30 14.35
N THR A 343 -5.17 4.72 13.12
CA THR A 343 -4.63 4.15 11.88
C THR A 343 -3.10 4.15 11.86
N PHE A 344 -2.46 5.24 12.25
CA PHE A 344 -1.01 5.38 12.16
C PHE A 344 -0.26 4.53 13.19
N ASP A 345 -0.88 4.26 14.34
CA ASP A 345 -0.29 3.37 15.35
C ASP A 345 -0.25 1.92 14.82
N TRP A 346 -1.31 1.47 14.16
CA TRP A 346 -1.35 0.16 13.52
C TRP A 346 -0.38 0.05 12.35
N ILE A 347 -0.28 1.09 11.52
CA ILE A 347 0.70 1.17 10.41
C ILE A 347 2.11 1.05 10.98
N SER A 348 2.43 1.84 12.02
CA SER A 348 3.76 1.84 12.65
C SER A 348 4.11 0.48 13.24
N GLN A 349 3.17 -0.20 13.90
CA GLN A 349 3.38 -1.54 14.47
C GLN A 349 3.68 -2.58 13.39
N HIS A 350 2.90 -2.60 12.29
CA HIS A 350 3.10 -3.58 11.23
C HIS A 350 4.37 -3.31 10.41
N LEU A 351 4.69 -2.05 10.15
CA LEU A 351 5.95 -1.68 9.51
C LEU A 351 7.16 -2.00 10.39
N ALA A 352 7.07 -1.75 11.71
CA ALA A 352 8.14 -2.07 12.65
C ALA A 352 8.44 -3.57 12.68
N TYR A 353 7.40 -4.39 12.68
CA TYR A 353 7.56 -5.85 12.56
C TYR A 353 8.15 -6.26 11.20
N HIS A 354 7.67 -5.65 10.12
CA HIS A 354 8.08 -5.97 8.75
C HIS A 354 9.54 -5.61 8.47
N TRP A 355 10.01 -4.48 9.00
CA TRP A 355 11.37 -3.97 8.84
C TRP A 355 12.32 -4.32 10.01
N ASP A 356 11.87 -5.11 10.96
CA ASP A 356 12.61 -5.44 12.18
C ASP A 356 13.22 -4.20 12.87
N THR A 357 12.38 -3.19 13.09
CA THR A 357 12.80 -1.90 13.64
C THR A 357 11.99 -1.49 14.88
N ASN A 358 12.44 -0.45 15.58
CA ASN A 358 11.78 0.03 16.78
C ASN A 358 10.46 0.76 16.45
N VAL A 359 9.35 0.28 17.04
CA VAL A 359 8.01 0.82 16.80
C VAL A 359 7.87 2.30 17.21
N ASN A 360 8.49 2.73 18.29
CA ASN A 360 8.38 4.13 18.75
C ASN A 360 9.12 5.08 17.81
N THR A 361 10.26 4.65 17.29
CA THR A 361 11.03 5.44 16.32
C THR A 361 10.24 5.56 15.01
N LEU A 362 9.66 4.46 14.56
CA LEU A 362 8.84 4.47 13.35
C LEU A 362 7.54 5.27 13.53
N ASN A 363 6.90 5.18 14.70
CA ASN A 363 5.70 5.97 14.99
C ASN A 363 5.99 7.47 14.92
N ARG A 364 7.13 7.93 15.46
CA ARG A 364 7.56 9.33 15.31
C ARG A 364 7.75 9.72 13.85
N ALA A 365 8.40 8.90 13.04
CA ALA A 365 8.57 9.17 11.62
C ALA A 365 7.22 9.22 10.88
N VAL A 366 6.34 8.25 11.13
CA VAL A 366 4.99 8.21 10.52
C VAL A 366 4.17 9.43 10.93
N ARG A 367 4.26 9.89 12.19
CA ARG A 367 3.53 11.05 12.69
C ARG A 367 4.18 12.39 12.35
N GLY A 368 5.47 12.41 12.00
CA GLY A 368 6.26 13.61 11.79
C GLY A 368 6.52 14.38 13.08
N ALA A 369 6.80 13.65 14.17
CA ALA A 369 7.03 14.19 15.50
C ALA A 369 8.49 14.07 15.94
#